data_7a1eeca34bbcf75b290bd9afffde9e6e
#
_entry.id   7a1eeca34bbcf75b290bd9afffde9e6e
#
_cell.length_a   1.000
_cell.length_b   1.000
_cell.length_c   1.000
_cell.angle_alpha   90.00
_cell.angle_beta   90.00
_cell.angle_gamma   90.00
#
_symmetry.space_group_name_H-M   'P 1'
#
loop_
_entity.id
_entity.type
_entity.pdbx_description
1 polymer ?
#
loop_
_entity_poly.entity_id
_entity_poly.type
_entity_poly.pdbx_seq_one_letter_code
_entity_poly.pdbx_strand_id
1 'polypeptide(L)'
;MLSPIRTFSPFARSLAARFAWVAVAAILVGPPTRADDSPTPSDKTLGLKPPDGATVLIGDTLDAWSPIGAAAAKAEWPVVRGAATVAKGSIRTKDTFADFQLHVEFNVPYLPDQKGQARGNSGVYLQGIYELQVLDSYGLTLKNNDCGAIYQQIIPSVNACKPPLQWQTYDITFHAARLEGDKVVKKARLTVVQNGLTIIDDKEITPTPGGVPDVKEGGPGPIMLQDHGNLVQFRNVWIKPLAP
;
A
#
# COMPACT_ATOMS: atom_id res chain seq x y z
N MET A 1 68.18 61.92 -38.05
CA MET A 1 69.01 62.78 -37.18
C MET A 1 68.95 62.23 -35.79
N LEU A 2 70.01 61.53 -35.41
CA LEU A 2 70.86 61.66 -34.20
C LEU A 2 70.18 61.97 -32.89
N SER A 3 70.14 60.94 -32.07
CA SER A 3 70.63 60.77 -30.67
C SER A 3 70.42 61.92 -29.66
N PRO A 4 70.55 61.67 -28.31
CA PRO A 4 71.28 60.60 -27.63
C PRO A 4 70.63 60.07 -26.31
N ILE A 5 71.09 58.91 -25.94
CA ILE A 5 71.32 58.23 -24.66
C ILE A 5 71.40 59.10 -23.41
N ARG A 6 70.77 58.69 -22.33
CA ARG A 6 71.31 58.83 -20.97
C ARG A 6 70.92 57.58 -20.11
N THR A 7 71.98 56.95 -19.71
CA THR A 7 72.13 55.97 -18.64
C THR A 7 71.96 56.60 -17.26
N PHE A 8 71.32 55.91 -16.35
CA PHE A 8 71.64 55.93 -14.92
C PHE A 8 71.20 54.60 -14.24
N SER A 9 72.19 54.06 -13.57
CA SER A 9 72.25 52.83 -12.76
C SER A 9 71.85 53.11 -11.30
N PRO A 10 71.95 52.13 -10.35
CA PRO A 10 70.84 51.33 -9.73
C PRO A 10 70.69 51.69 -8.25
N PHE A 11 69.58 51.40 -7.69
CA PHE A 11 69.50 51.22 -6.25
C PHE A 11 68.62 49.97 -5.93
N ALA A 12 69.38 48.98 -5.47
CA ALA A 12 68.77 47.80 -4.85
C ALA A 12 68.08 48.16 -3.52
N ARG A 13 66.81 47.86 -3.38
CA ARG A 13 66.18 47.74 -2.07
C ARG A 13 65.50 46.39 -2.02
N SER A 14 66.06 45.53 -1.22
CA SER A 14 65.54 44.26 -0.74
C SER A 14 64.30 44.51 0.02
N LEU A 15 63.15 44.02 -0.50
CA LEU A 15 61.91 43.82 0.27
C LEU A 15 61.74 42.33 0.54
N ALA A 16 62.03 41.94 1.78
CA ALA A 16 61.71 40.59 2.28
C ALA A 16 60.20 40.46 2.39
N ALA A 17 59.59 39.73 1.46
CA ALA A 17 58.14 39.34 1.55
C ALA A 17 58.01 38.24 2.59
N ARG A 18 57.38 38.56 3.71
CA ARG A 18 56.91 37.60 4.72
C ARG A 18 55.67 36.92 4.15
N PHE A 19 55.81 35.66 3.69
CA PHE A 19 54.65 34.78 3.42
C PHE A 19 54.04 34.34 4.74
N ALA A 20 52.85 34.88 5.04
CA ALA A 20 52.01 34.37 6.10
C ALA A 20 51.28 33.13 5.54
N TRP A 21 51.58 31.96 6.06
CA TRP A 21 50.80 30.74 5.79
C TRP A 21 49.48 30.86 6.53
N VAL A 22 48.38 31.07 5.80
CA VAL A 22 47.02 30.89 6.34
C VAL A 22 46.72 29.41 6.26
N ALA A 23 46.74 28.73 7.39
CA ALA A 23 46.27 27.36 7.50
C ALA A 23 44.73 27.37 7.36
N VAL A 24 44.24 26.99 6.18
CA VAL A 24 42.81 26.69 5.98
C VAL A 24 42.54 25.35 6.64
N ALA A 25 41.92 25.38 7.82
CA ALA A 25 41.38 24.18 8.43
C ALA A 25 40.20 23.70 7.58
N ALA A 26 40.38 22.64 6.80
CA ALA A 26 39.30 21.95 6.12
C ALA A 26 38.44 21.29 7.20
N ILE A 27 37.30 21.88 7.47
CA ILE A 27 36.21 21.21 8.25
C ILE A 27 35.69 20.08 7.37
N LEU A 28 36.10 18.86 7.66
CA LEU A 28 35.50 17.66 7.12
C LEU A 28 34.04 17.58 7.70
N VAL A 29 33.10 18.19 6.99
CA VAL A 29 31.68 17.89 7.20
C VAL A 29 31.48 16.51 6.63
N GLY A 30 31.46 15.51 7.50
CA GLY A 30 31.03 14.17 7.15
C GLY A 30 29.60 14.24 6.58
N PRO A 31 29.25 13.35 5.64
CA PRO A 31 27.87 13.30 5.15
C PRO A 31 26.92 13.13 6.33
N PRO A 32 25.75 13.80 6.33
CA PRO A 32 24.77 13.58 7.38
C PRO A 32 24.30 12.14 7.28
N THR A 33 24.76 11.29 8.19
CA THR A 33 24.20 9.97 8.44
C THR A 33 22.89 10.16 9.17
N ARG A 34 21.85 10.61 8.47
CA ARG A 34 20.50 10.39 8.91
C ARG A 34 20.10 9.06 8.31
N ALA A 35 20.32 7.97 9.04
CA ALA A 35 19.56 6.76 8.81
C ALA A 35 18.10 7.19 8.93
N ASP A 36 17.34 7.05 7.86
CA ASP A 36 15.90 7.18 7.91
C ASP A 36 15.41 5.95 8.67
N ASP A 37 15.16 6.12 9.98
CA ASP A 37 14.62 5.08 10.86
C ASP A 37 13.15 4.75 10.55
N SER A 38 12.60 5.28 9.44
CA SER A 38 11.26 4.94 8.99
C SER A 38 11.18 3.45 8.68
N PRO A 39 10.18 2.75 9.22
CA PRO A 39 10.00 1.33 8.98
C PRO A 39 9.81 1.09 7.48
N THR A 40 10.57 0.16 6.91
CA THR A 40 10.56 -0.15 5.48
C THR A 40 9.69 -1.36 5.18
N PRO A 41 8.89 -1.33 4.07
CA PRO A 41 8.17 -2.48 3.55
C PRO A 41 9.08 -3.69 3.36
N SER A 42 8.57 -4.90 3.65
CA SER A 42 9.33 -6.15 3.54
C SER A 42 8.54 -7.23 2.82
N ASP A 43 9.21 -8.32 2.42
CA ASP A 43 8.59 -9.50 1.81
C ASP A 43 8.22 -10.58 2.84
N LYS A 44 8.26 -10.29 4.13
CA LYS A 44 8.06 -11.30 5.20
C LYS A 44 6.74 -12.06 5.10
N THR A 45 5.69 -11.42 4.60
CA THR A 45 4.37 -12.03 4.47
C THR A 45 4.04 -12.43 3.03
N LEU A 46 4.93 -12.13 2.07
CA LEU A 46 4.76 -12.57 0.69
C LEU A 46 4.98 -14.09 0.57
N GLY A 47 4.04 -14.78 -0.08
CA GLY A 47 4.05 -16.24 -0.20
C GLY A 47 3.65 -16.96 1.09
N LEU A 48 3.04 -16.27 2.04
CA LEU A 48 2.56 -16.87 3.29
C LEU A 48 1.54 -17.98 2.99
N LYS A 49 1.83 -19.19 3.47
CA LYS A 49 0.95 -20.33 3.27
C LYS A 49 -0.31 -20.22 4.12
N PRO A 50 -1.47 -20.67 3.60
CA PRO A 50 -2.68 -20.80 4.40
C PRO A 50 -2.41 -21.66 5.65
N PRO A 51 -2.76 -21.17 6.86
CA PRO A 51 -2.65 -21.97 8.07
C PRO A 51 -3.75 -23.04 8.13
N ASP A 52 -3.61 -24.01 9.03
CA ASP A 52 -4.64 -25.02 9.25
C ASP A 52 -6.01 -24.39 9.53
N GLY A 53 -7.04 -24.90 8.87
CA GLY A 53 -8.41 -24.39 8.95
C GLY A 53 -8.70 -23.14 8.10
N ALA A 54 -7.74 -22.66 7.30
CA ALA A 54 -7.99 -21.62 6.32
C ALA A 54 -8.61 -22.18 5.03
N THR A 55 -9.44 -21.39 4.38
CA THR A 55 -9.99 -21.64 3.04
C THR A 55 -9.22 -20.81 2.03
N VAL A 56 -8.69 -21.45 0.98
CA VAL A 56 -8.08 -20.74 -0.17
C VAL A 56 -9.20 -20.16 -1.03
N LEU A 57 -9.19 -18.86 -1.23
CA LEU A 57 -10.16 -18.13 -2.04
C LEU A 57 -9.67 -17.89 -3.47
N ILE A 58 -8.38 -17.56 -3.65
CA ILE A 58 -7.71 -17.50 -4.96
C ILE A 58 -6.47 -18.39 -4.91
N GLY A 59 -6.49 -19.44 -5.71
CA GLY A 59 -5.38 -20.30 -6.09
C GLY A 59 -5.32 -20.38 -7.61
N ASP A 60 -5.46 -21.58 -8.17
CA ASP A 60 -5.48 -21.78 -9.64
C ASP A 60 -6.84 -21.48 -10.28
N THR A 61 -7.90 -21.29 -9.47
CA THR A 61 -9.26 -21.02 -9.93
C THR A 61 -9.93 -19.91 -9.12
N LEU A 62 -11.11 -19.47 -9.60
CA LEU A 62 -12.02 -18.56 -8.91
C LEU A 62 -13.33 -19.24 -8.50
N ASP A 63 -13.31 -20.55 -8.22
CA ASP A 63 -14.52 -21.32 -7.90
C ASP A 63 -15.21 -20.82 -6.62
N ALA A 64 -14.49 -20.18 -5.70
CA ALA A 64 -15.06 -19.53 -4.51
C ALA A 64 -15.77 -18.20 -4.82
N TRP A 65 -15.71 -17.69 -6.04
CA TRP A 65 -16.18 -16.36 -6.40
C TRP A 65 -17.35 -16.35 -7.37
N SER A 66 -18.14 -15.28 -7.30
CA SER A 66 -19.22 -14.98 -8.25
C SER A 66 -19.22 -13.47 -8.58
N PRO A 67 -19.75 -13.06 -9.75
CA PRO A 67 -19.97 -11.64 -10.05
C PRO A 67 -21.00 -11.03 -9.07
N ILE A 68 -20.89 -9.73 -8.82
CA ILE A 68 -21.91 -8.99 -8.08
C ILE A 68 -23.23 -9.02 -8.86
N GLY A 69 -24.33 -9.30 -8.18
CA GLY A 69 -25.68 -9.38 -8.79
C GLY A 69 -25.96 -10.68 -9.54
N ALA A 70 -25.02 -11.62 -9.64
CA ALA A 70 -25.18 -12.89 -10.33
C ALA A 70 -24.54 -14.05 -9.53
N ALA A 71 -25.03 -14.30 -8.32
CA ALA A 71 -24.46 -15.25 -7.36
C ALA A 71 -24.30 -16.70 -7.89
N ALA A 72 -25.14 -17.12 -8.83
CA ALA A 72 -25.06 -18.45 -9.47
C ALA A 72 -24.03 -18.51 -10.62
N ALA A 73 -23.56 -17.38 -11.13
CA ALA A 73 -22.58 -17.33 -12.19
C ALA A 73 -21.16 -17.52 -11.65
N LYS A 74 -20.25 -17.92 -12.53
CA LYS A 74 -18.82 -17.97 -12.23
C LYS A 74 -18.19 -16.61 -12.47
N ALA A 75 -17.23 -16.24 -11.62
CA ALA A 75 -16.37 -15.08 -11.87
C ALA A 75 -15.50 -15.34 -13.11
N GLU A 76 -15.39 -14.33 -13.99
CA GLU A 76 -14.72 -14.48 -15.30
C GLU A 76 -13.38 -13.73 -15.37
N TRP A 77 -12.83 -13.30 -14.23
CA TRP A 77 -11.50 -12.72 -14.24
C TRP A 77 -10.47 -13.77 -14.68
N PRO A 78 -9.57 -13.46 -15.64
CA PRO A 78 -8.56 -14.40 -16.09
C PRO A 78 -7.59 -14.75 -14.97
N VAL A 79 -7.32 -16.05 -14.79
CA VAL A 79 -6.33 -16.56 -13.83
C VAL A 79 -5.15 -17.13 -14.61
N VAL A 80 -3.96 -16.57 -14.38
CA VAL A 80 -2.71 -17.04 -15.01
C VAL A 80 -1.69 -17.28 -13.92
N ARG A 81 -1.20 -18.53 -13.81
CA ARG A 81 -0.22 -18.93 -12.78
C ARG A 81 -0.65 -18.56 -11.36
N GLY A 82 -1.90 -18.81 -11.03
CA GLY A 82 -2.46 -18.54 -9.71
C GLY A 82 -2.76 -17.06 -9.43
N ALA A 83 -2.59 -16.17 -10.40
CA ALA A 83 -2.94 -14.74 -10.28
C ALA A 83 -4.18 -14.41 -11.08
N ALA A 84 -5.23 -13.94 -10.42
CA ALA A 84 -6.43 -13.40 -11.03
C ALA A 84 -6.19 -11.92 -11.39
N THR A 85 -6.52 -11.53 -12.62
CA THR A 85 -6.43 -10.12 -13.05
C THR A 85 -7.83 -9.53 -13.10
N VAL A 86 -8.01 -8.35 -12.49
CA VAL A 86 -9.28 -7.62 -12.55
C VAL A 86 -9.72 -7.48 -14.01
N ALA A 87 -10.98 -7.86 -14.25
CA ALA A 87 -11.65 -7.74 -15.52
C ALA A 87 -13.04 -7.14 -15.31
N LYS A 88 -13.95 -7.34 -16.25
CA LYS A 88 -15.29 -6.73 -16.19
C LYS A 88 -16.09 -7.17 -14.97
N GLY A 89 -16.36 -6.20 -14.09
CA GLY A 89 -17.23 -6.32 -12.91
C GLY A 89 -16.49 -6.81 -11.66
N SER A 90 -16.90 -6.29 -10.51
CA SER A 90 -16.43 -6.75 -9.20
C SER A 90 -16.92 -8.17 -8.91
N ILE A 91 -16.12 -8.90 -8.13
CA ILE A 91 -16.44 -10.27 -7.72
C ILE A 91 -16.54 -10.36 -6.21
N ARG A 92 -17.41 -11.27 -5.71
CA ARG A 92 -17.56 -11.56 -4.27
C ARG A 92 -17.43 -13.05 -4.00
N THR A 93 -17.04 -13.41 -2.79
CA THR A 93 -17.08 -14.82 -2.37
C THR A 93 -18.53 -15.31 -2.30
N LYS A 94 -18.70 -16.61 -2.60
CA LYS A 94 -20.00 -17.32 -2.43
C LYS A 94 -20.32 -17.50 -0.96
N ASP A 95 -19.29 -17.83 -0.17
CA ASP A 95 -19.39 -17.94 1.28
C ASP A 95 -19.31 -16.58 1.96
N THR A 96 -19.85 -16.52 3.17
CA THR A 96 -19.86 -15.33 4.03
C THR A 96 -19.13 -15.59 5.34
N PHE A 97 -18.52 -14.55 5.90
CA PHE A 97 -17.64 -14.63 7.06
C PHE A 97 -18.00 -13.57 8.09
N ALA A 98 -17.91 -13.93 9.38
CA ALA A 98 -18.09 -13.00 10.49
C ALA A 98 -16.72 -12.42 10.93
N ASP A 99 -16.10 -13.03 11.92
CA ASP A 99 -14.74 -12.68 12.37
C ASP A 99 -13.73 -13.56 11.65
N PHE A 100 -12.63 -12.97 11.16
CA PHE A 100 -11.66 -13.74 10.37
C PHE A 100 -10.27 -13.11 10.35
N GLN A 101 -9.30 -13.93 9.99
CA GLN A 101 -8.03 -13.50 9.40
C GLN A 101 -8.13 -13.64 7.88
N LEU A 102 -7.63 -12.66 7.14
CA LEU A 102 -7.59 -12.65 5.69
C LEU A 102 -6.21 -12.24 5.21
N HIS A 103 -5.62 -13.06 4.35
CA HIS A 103 -4.40 -12.73 3.62
C HIS A 103 -4.74 -12.44 2.16
N VAL A 104 -4.15 -11.40 1.63
CA VAL A 104 -4.32 -10.98 0.23
C VAL A 104 -2.98 -10.57 -0.34
N GLU A 105 -2.55 -11.20 -1.43
CA GLU A 105 -1.46 -10.66 -2.25
C GLU A 105 -2.05 -9.92 -3.46
N PHE A 106 -1.56 -8.69 -3.68
CA PHE A 106 -2.01 -7.87 -4.80
C PHE A 106 -0.85 -7.19 -5.52
N ASN A 107 -1.07 -6.85 -6.78
CA ASN A 107 -0.10 -6.14 -7.62
C ASN A 107 -0.83 -5.09 -8.45
N VAL A 108 -0.38 -3.85 -8.35
CA VAL A 108 -0.97 -2.73 -9.08
C VAL A 108 -0.20 -2.46 -10.38
N PRO A 109 -0.87 -2.14 -11.49
CA PRO A 109 -0.21 -1.81 -12.75
C PRO A 109 0.55 -0.50 -12.65
N TYR A 110 1.62 -0.36 -13.45
CA TYR A 110 2.34 0.90 -13.59
C TYR A 110 1.62 1.81 -14.61
N LEU A 111 1.06 2.91 -14.13
CA LEU A 111 0.29 3.88 -14.91
C LEU A 111 0.85 5.30 -14.70
N PRO A 112 2.01 5.64 -15.32
CA PRO A 112 2.74 6.87 -15.04
C PRO A 112 1.98 8.16 -15.38
N ASP A 113 1.09 8.11 -16.38
CA ASP A 113 0.29 9.26 -16.82
C ASP A 113 -0.97 9.47 -15.98
N GLN A 114 -1.33 8.51 -15.12
CA GLN A 114 -2.52 8.58 -14.29
C GLN A 114 -2.22 9.25 -12.94
N LYS A 115 -3.26 9.85 -12.33
CA LYS A 115 -3.18 10.55 -11.05
C LYS A 115 -4.32 10.16 -10.12
N GLY A 116 -4.09 10.27 -8.81
CA GLY A 116 -5.09 10.01 -7.78
C GLY A 116 -5.75 8.64 -7.96
N GLN A 117 -7.06 8.58 -7.92
CA GLN A 117 -7.84 7.33 -7.97
C GLN A 117 -7.80 6.60 -9.32
N ALA A 118 -7.15 7.13 -10.34
CA ALA A 118 -6.94 6.45 -11.63
C ALA A 118 -5.65 5.60 -11.66
N ARG A 119 -4.85 5.60 -10.58
CA ARG A 119 -3.54 4.91 -10.52
C ARG A 119 -3.67 3.50 -9.94
N GLY A 120 -3.99 2.49 -10.76
CA GLY A 120 -3.99 1.10 -10.30
C GLY A 120 -4.99 0.84 -9.18
N ASN A 121 -6.20 1.35 -9.33
CA ASN A 121 -7.26 1.33 -8.32
C ASN A 121 -8.01 0.02 -8.29
N SER A 122 -8.26 -0.47 -7.09
CA SER A 122 -9.14 -1.56 -6.72
C SER A 122 -9.48 -1.43 -5.22
N GLY A 123 -10.22 -2.38 -4.66
CA GLY A 123 -10.55 -2.44 -3.25
C GLY A 123 -10.74 -3.87 -2.77
N VAL A 124 -10.37 -4.13 -1.51
CA VAL A 124 -10.71 -5.35 -0.77
C VAL A 124 -11.80 -4.99 0.21
N TYR A 125 -13.03 -5.45 -0.05
CA TYR A 125 -14.16 -5.17 0.82
C TYR A 125 -14.35 -6.33 1.81
N LEU A 126 -14.17 -6.02 3.09
CA LEU A 126 -14.42 -6.94 4.20
C LEU A 126 -15.94 -6.96 4.44
N GLN A 127 -16.49 -8.15 4.57
CA GLN A 127 -17.95 -8.38 4.62
C GLN A 127 -18.73 -7.66 3.50
N GLY A 128 -18.07 -7.35 2.38
CA GLY A 128 -18.69 -6.67 1.25
C GLY A 128 -19.04 -5.19 1.46
N ILE A 129 -18.80 -4.62 2.62
CA ILE A 129 -19.22 -3.25 2.98
C ILE A 129 -18.13 -2.37 3.60
N TYR A 130 -16.97 -2.90 3.95
CA TYR A 130 -15.86 -2.13 4.52
C TYR A 130 -14.66 -2.19 3.58
N GLU A 131 -14.38 -1.09 2.90
CA GLU A 131 -13.32 -1.03 1.89
C GLU A 131 -11.95 -0.76 2.51
N LEU A 132 -11.03 -1.69 2.29
CA LEU A 132 -9.59 -1.48 2.40
C LEU A 132 -9.05 -1.16 1.01
N GLN A 133 -8.57 0.06 0.82
CA GLN A 133 -8.19 0.60 -0.49
C GLN A 133 -6.96 -0.08 -1.08
N VAL A 134 -7.01 -0.40 -2.37
CA VAL A 134 -5.87 -0.81 -3.20
C VAL A 134 -5.61 0.27 -4.24
N LEU A 135 -4.40 0.84 -4.24
CA LEU A 135 -4.00 1.95 -5.12
C LEU A 135 -2.47 1.97 -5.30
N ASP A 136 -1.96 2.50 -6.39
CA ASP A 136 -0.55 2.87 -6.47
C ASP A 136 -0.34 4.19 -5.69
N SER A 137 0.03 4.06 -4.42
CA SER A 137 0.37 5.17 -3.54
C SER A 137 1.85 5.20 -3.14
N TYR A 138 2.70 4.48 -3.89
CA TYR A 138 4.14 4.45 -3.62
C TYR A 138 4.75 5.85 -3.63
N GLY A 139 5.48 6.20 -2.59
CA GLY A 139 6.18 7.48 -2.45
C GLY A 139 5.27 8.69 -2.19
N LEU A 140 3.95 8.49 -1.97
CA LEU A 140 3.02 9.58 -1.68
C LEU A 140 2.91 9.86 -0.18
N THR A 141 2.58 11.09 0.18
CA THR A 141 2.00 11.40 1.49
C THR A 141 0.55 10.92 1.49
N LEU A 142 0.24 9.96 2.36
CA LEU A 142 -1.05 9.28 2.37
C LEU A 142 -2.21 10.19 2.77
N LYS A 143 -3.36 9.89 2.16
CA LYS A 143 -4.69 10.43 2.48
C LYS A 143 -5.63 9.27 2.84
N ASN A 144 -6.83 9.60 3.29
CA ASN A 144 -7.84 8.61 3.68
C ASN A 144 -8.50 7.85 2.51
N ASN A 145 -8.02 8.03 1.29
CA ASN A 145 -8.43 7.32 0.08
C ASN A 145 -7.24 6.75 -0.71
N ASP A 146 -6.06 6.66 -0.08
CA ASP A 146 -4.87 6.05 -0.63
C ASP A 146 -4.74 4.59 -0.19
N CYS A 147 -3.78 3.87 -0.74
CA CYS A 147 -3.55 2.45 -0.47
C CYS A 147 -3.42 2.17 1.04
N GLY A 148 -4.12 1.16 1.52
CA GLY A 148 -4.16 0.78 2.95
C GLY A 148 -5.12 1.59 3.81
N ALA A 149 -5.76 2.62 3.27
CA ALA A 149 -6.80 3.36 3.98
C ALA A 149 -8.08 2.52 4.12
N ILE A 150 -8.82 2.69 5.22
CA ILE A 150 -10.25 2.41 5.21
C ILE A 150 -10.89 3.62 4.54
N TYR A 151 -11.45 3.38 3.36
CA TYR A 151 -11.83 4.41 2.41
C TYR A 151 -12.64 5.54 3.04
N GLN A 152 -12.09 6.77 2.94
CA GLN A 152 -12.62 8.01 3.50
C GLN A 152 -12.76 8.06 5.04
N GLN A 153 -12.21 7.07 5.79
CA GLN A 153 -12.31 7.02 7.25
C GLN A 153 -10.95 7.06 7.95
N ILE A 154 -10.02 6.16 7.59
CA ILE A 154 -8.77 5.99 8.33
C ILE A 154 -7.59 6.13 7.37
N ILE A 155 -6.67 7.02 7.70
CA ILE A 155 -5.38 7.13 7.02
C ILE A 155 -4.43 6.10 7.63
N PRO A 156 -3.68 5.29 6.84
CA PRO A 156 -2.64 4.42 7.35
C PRO A 156 -1.58 5.19 8.17
N SER A 157 -1.08 4.58 9.23
CA SER A 157 -0.07 5.20 10.12
C SER A 157 1.27 5.41 9.42
N VAL A 158 1.57 4.62 8.38
CA VAL A 158 2.79 4.67 7.57
C VAL A 158 2.48 4.26 6.14
N ASN A 159 3.19 4.83 5.15
CA ASN A 159 3.12 4.38 3.76
C ASN A 159 3.97 3.11 3.58
N ALA A 160 3.30 1.96 3.62
CA ALA A 160 3.92 0.66 3.43
C ALA A 160 3.85 0.16 1.97
N CYS A 161 3.52 1.02 1.00
CA CYS A 161 3.41 0.63 -0.40
C CYS A 161 4.79 0.32 -1.00
N LYS A 162 4.86 -0.73 -1.80
CA LYS A 162 5.97 -0.98 -2.73
C LYS A 162 5.70 -0.30 -4.08
N PRO A 163 6.71 -0.11 -4.92
CA PRO A 163 6.52 0.35 -6.30
C PRO A 163 5.47 -0.49 -7.04
N PRO A 164 4.74 0.10 -8.02
CA PRO A 164 3.86 -0.67 -8.90
C PRO A 164 4.63 -1.80 -9.61
N LEU A 165 3.92 -2.83 -10.06
CA LEU A 165 4.43 -4.09 -10.61
C LEU A 165 5.15 -4.99 -9.59
N GLN A 166 5.22 -4.62 -8.33
CA GLN A 166 5.69 -5.47 -7.24
C GLN A 166 4.51 -6.03 -6.45
N TRP A 167 4.60 -7.32 -6.10
CA TRP A 167 3.61 -7.96 -5.25
C TRP A 167 3.66 -7.38 -3.83
N GLN A 168 2.51 -7.10 -3.30
CA GLN A 168 2.25 -6.52 -1.99
C GLN A 168 1.31 -7.43 -1.20
N THR A 169 1.29 -7.29 0.11
CA THR A 169 0.44 -8.10 0.99
C THR A 169 -0.41 -7.23 1.89
N TYR A 170 -1.63 -7.71 2.13
CA TYR A 170 -2.43 -7.35 3.30
C TYR A 170 -2.64 -8.59 4.15
N ASP A 171 -2.31 -8.48 5.44
CA ASP A 171 -2.65 -9.43 6.49
C ASP A 171 -3.62 -8.72 7.44
N ILE A 172 -4.85 -9.20 7.47
CA ILE A 172 -5.99 -8.52 8.10
C ILE A 172 -6.55 -9.40 9.20
N THR A 173 -6.75 -8.83 10.40
CA THR A 173 -7.60 -9.41 11.44
C THR A 173 -8.85 -8.54 11.55
N PHE A 174 -10.01 -9.14 11.31
CA PHE A 174 -11.28 -8.44 11.26
C PHE A 174 -12.26 -9.01 12.28
N HIS A 175 -12.93 -8.13 13.00
CA HIS A 175 -14.03 -8.42 13.91
C HIS A 175 -15.29 -7.68 13.44
N ALA A 176 -16.34 -8.43 13.17
CA ALA A 176 -17.62 -7.89 12.69
C ALA A 176 -18.31 -7.01 13.74
N ALA A 177 -19.15 -6.12 13.27
CA ALA A 177 -20.05 -5.38 14.15
C ALA A 177 -20.99 -6.35 14.92
N ARG A 178 -21.43 -5.95 16.09
CA ARG A 178 -22.44 -6.67 16.87
C ARG A 178 -23.67 -5.81 17.02
N LEU A 179 -24.82 -6.44 16.83
CA LEU A 179 -26.12 -5.79 16.91
C LEU A 179 -26.97 -6.37 18.05
N GLU A 180 -27.78 -5.51 18.65
CA GLU A 180 -28.93 -5.89 19.48
C GLU A 180 -30.17 -5.39 18.76
N GLY A 181 -30.96 -6.31 18.19
CA GLY A 181 -31.98 -5.99 17.20
C GLY A 181 -31.33 -5.30 15.98
N ASP A 182 -31.83 -4.13 15.61
CA ASP A 182 -31.30 -3.32 14.49
C ASP A 182 -30.22 -2.31 14.92
N LYS A 183 -29.85 -2.27 16.22
CA LYS A 183 -28.89 -1.29 16.75
C LYS A 183 -27.48 -1.88 16.82
N VAL A 184 -26.52 -1.19 16.22
CA VAL A 184 -25.09 -1.50 16.39
C VAL A 184 -24.68 -1.15 17.83
N VAL A 185 -24.34 -2.17 18.64
CA VAL A 185 -23.84 -2.02 20.01
C VAL A 185 -22.32 -2.09 20.07
N LYS A 186 -21.69 -2.74 19.09
CA LYS A 186 -20.23 -2.76 18.93
C LYS A 186 -19.93 -2.63 17.43
N LYS A 187 -19.17 -1.61 17.06
CA LYS A 187 -18.72 -1.41 15.68
C LYS A 187 -17.78 -2.50 15.23
N ALA A 188 -17.67 -2.71 13.93
CA ALA A 188 -16.61 -3.54 13.37
C ALA A 188 -15.23 -2.95 13.69
N ARG A 189 -14.24 -3.83 13.86
CA ARG A 189 -12.84 -3.46 14.16
C ARG A 189 -11.88 -4.25 13.30
N LEU A 190 -10.75 -3.63 12.97
CA LEU A 190 -9.71 -4.34 12.23
C LEU A 190 -8.30 -3.90 12.63
N THR A 191 -7.38 -4.83 12.42
CA THR A 191 -5.94 -4.59 12.34
C THR A 191 -5.48 -4.95 10.92
N VAL A 192 -4.66 -4.12 10.30
CA VAL A 192 -4.08 -4.35 8.97
C VAL A 192 -2.56 -4.26 9.04
N VAL A 193 -1.90 -5.30 8.57
CA VAL A 193 -0.47 -5.32 8.30
C VAL A 193 -0.29 -5.29 6.78
N GLN A 194 0.42 -4.29 6.27
CA GLN A 194 0.77 -4.19 4.85
C GLN A 194 2.27 -4.38 4.70
N ASN A 195 2.69 -5.34 3.86
CA ASN A 195 4.12 -5.60 3.59
C ASN A 195 4.96 -5.73 4.86
N GLY A 196 4.40 -6.38 5.90
CA GLY A 196 5.06 -6.62 7.19
C GLY A 196 5.03 -5.43 8.17
N LEU A 197 4.37 -4.33 7.84
CA LEU A 197 4.19 -3.16 8.71
C LEU A 197 2.73 -3.01 9.14
N THR A 198 2.49 -2.86 10.44
CA THR A 198 1.15 -2.54 10.95
C THR A 198 0.79 -1.11 10.57
N ILE A 199 -0.20 -0.96 9.67
CA ILE A 199 -0.66 0.32 9.14
C ILE A 199 -1.95 0.80 9.81
N ILE A 200 -2.76 -0.14 10.31
CA ILE A 200 -3.96 0.12 11.11
C ILE A 200 -3.93 -0.87 12.28
N ASP A 201 -4.08 -0.39 13.49
CA ASP A 201 -4.04 -1.19 14.70
C ASP A 201 -5.34 -1.04 15.50
N ASP A 202 -6.13 -2.11 15.53
CA ASP A 202 -7.39 -2.28 16.27
C ASP A 202 -8.31 -1.04 16.22
N LYS A 203 -8.68 -0.60 15.01
CA LYS A 203 -9.54 0.57 14.81
C LYS A 203 -10.99 0.18 14.55
N GLU A 204 -11.90 0.95 15.13
CA GLU A 204 -13.32 0.90 14.78
C GLU A 204 -13.56 1.50 13.40
N ILE A 205 -14.45 0.85 12.64
CA ILE A 205 -14.84 1.27 11.30
C ILE A 205 -16.36 1.23 11.12
N THR A 206 -16.82 1.89 10.07
CA THR A 206 -18.22 1.88 9.61
C THR A 206 -18.27 1.52 8.12
N PRO A 207 -19.44 1.09 7.60
CA PRO A 207 -19.59 0.79 6.18
C PRO A 207 -19.11 1.92 5.28
N THR A 208 -18.51 1.56 4.15
CA THR A 208 -18.00 2.48 3.13
C THR A 208 -18.90 2.47 1.89
N PRO A 209 -18.90 3.52 1.05
CA PRO A 209 -19.61 3.50 -0.23
C PRO A 209 -19.09 2.40 -1.17
N GLY A 210 -19.91 1.99 -2.14
CA GLY A 210 -19.51 1.08 -3.23
C GLY A 210 -19.48 -0.40 -2.88
N GLY A 211 -19.94 -0.77 -1.70
CA GLY A 211 -20.03 -2.17 -1.27
C GLY A 211 -21.12 -2.97 -2.01
N VAL A 212 -21.27 -4.23 -1.59
CA VAL A 212 -22.28 -5.16 -2.13
C VAL A 212 -23.67 -4.69 -1.73
N PRO A 213 -24.59 -4.43 -2.68
CA PRO A 213 -25.86 -3.74 -2.40
C PRO A 213 -26.83 -4.51 -1.46
N ASP A 214 -26.74 -5.84 -1.42
CA ASP A 214 -27.62 -6.72 -0.64
C ASP A 214 -27.05 -7.09 0.74
N VAL A 215 -25.89 -6.53 1.12
CA VAL A 215 -25.25 -6.80 2.41
C VAL A 215 -25.54 -5.68 3.41
N LYS A 216 -25.88 -6.07 4.62
CA LYS A 216 -26.08 -5.17 5.76
C LYS A 216 -25.06 -5.45 6.87
N GLU A 217 -24.76 -4.42 7.66
CA GLU A 217 -23.89 -4.53 8.82
C GLU A 217 -24.50 -5.48 9.87
N GLY A 218 -23.64 -6.22 10.59
CA GLY A 218 -24.00 -7.01 11.75
C GLY A 218 -24.19 -8.51 11.52
N GLY A 219 -24.27 -8.97 10.27
CA GLY A 219 -24.25 -10.38 9.91
C GLY A 219 -22.95 -10.80 9.25
N PRO A 220 -22.75 -12.12 8.97
CA PRO A 220 -21.68 -12.55 8.10
C PRO A 220 -21.84 -11.97 6.70
N GLY A 221 -20.75 -11.53 6.09
CA GLY A 221 -20.76 -10.98 4.73
C GLY A 221 -19.63 -11.54 3.87
N PRO A 222 -19.71 -11.38 2.53
CA PRO A 222 -18.71 -11.88 1.61
C PRO A 222 -17.44 -11.02 1.63
N ILE A 223 -16.33 -11.55 1.15
CA ILE A 223 -15.22 -10.73 0.70
C ILE A 223 -15.50 -10.29 -0.74
N MET A 224 -15.29 -9.01 -1.06
CA MET A 224 -15.42 -8.52 -2.43
C MET A 224 -14.08 -7.96 -2.90
N LEU A 225 -13.73 -8.24 -4.15
CA LEU A 225 -12.65 -7.60 -4.88
C LEU A 225 -13.25 -6.68 -5.96
N GLN A 226 -12.81 -5.42 -5.95
CA GLN A 226 -13.41 -4.39 -6.76
C GLN A 226 -12.80 -4.32 -8.15
N ASP A 227 -13.64 -4.19 -9.17
CA ASP A 227 -13.27 -3.63 -10.47
C ASP A 227 -13.46 -2.12 -10.45
N HIS A 228 -12.37 -1.39 -10.63
CA HIS A 228 -12.35 0.07 -10.79
C HIS A 228 -11.71 0.49 -12.13
N GLY A 229 -11.74 -0.40 -13.13
CA GLY A 229 -11.22 -0.15 -14.48
C GLY A 229 -9.70 -0.28 -14.61
N ASN A 230 -8.98 -0.76 -13.60
CA ASN A 230 -7.54 -0.99 -13.67
C ASN A 230 -7.20 -2.47 -13.54
N LEU A 231 -6.16 -2.92 -14.25
CA LEU A 231 -5.74 -4.32 -14.30
C LEU A 231 -4.92 -4.71 -13.05
N VAL A 232 -5.49 -4.51 -11.88
CA VAL A 232 -4.92 -4.99 -10.61
C VAL A 232 -4.95 -6.52 -10.61
N GLN A 233 -3.93 -7.14 -10.03
CA GLN A 233 -3.84 -8.59 -9.90
C GLN A 233 -3.94 -8.99 -8.44
N PHE A 234 -4.60 -10.15 -8.20
CA PHE A 234 -4.71 -10.77 -6.88
C PHE A 234 -4.27 -12.23 -6.96
N ARG A 235 -3.56 -12.71 -5.94
CA ARG A 235 -3.17 -14.11 -5.82
C ARG A 235 -3.04 -14.50 -4.35
N ASN A 236 -2.86 -15.78 -4.06
CA ASN A 236 -2.63 -16.29 -2.70
C ASN A 236 -3.59 -15.64 -1.69
N VAL A 237 -4.88 -15.62 -2.02
CA VAL A 237 -5.92 -15.07 -1.15
C VAL A 237 -6.51 -16.21 -0.35
N TRP A 238 -6.41 -16.15 0.98
CA TRP A 238 -7.01 -17.13 1.87
C TRP A 238 -7.61 -16.47 3.10
N ILE A 239 -8.62 -17.12 3.65
CA ILE A 239 -9.35 -16.66 4.83
C ILE A 239 -9.41 -17.75 5.88
N LYS A 240 -9.23 -17.38 7.14
CA LYS A 240 -9.40 -18.25 8.30
C LYS A 240 -10.43 -17.64 9.24
N PRO A 241 -11.60 -18.27 9.43
CA PRO A 241 -12.54 -17.84 10.45
C PRO A 241 -11.90 -17.85 11.84
N LEU A 242 -12.21 -16.84 12.63
CA LEU A 242 -11.87 -16.79 14.06
C LEU A 242 -13.00 -17.41 14.87
N ALA A 243 -12.64 -17.99 16.00
CA ALA A 243 -13.65 -18.40 16.98
C ALA A 243 -14.42 -17.18 17.49
N PRO A 244 -15.74 -17.32 17.74
CA PRO A 244 -16.57 -16.24 18.26
C PRO A 244 -16.13 -15.76 19.66
#